data_a3abe4346daae82f22b850231447eed5
#
_entry.id   a3abe4346daae82f22b850231447eed5
#
_cell.length_a   1.000
_cell.length_b   1.000
_cell.length_c   1.000
_cell.angle_alpha   90.00
_cell.angle_beta   90.00
_cell.angle_gamma   90.00
#
_symmetry.space_group_name_H-M   'P 1'
#
loop_
_entity.id
_entity.type
_entity.pdbx_description
1 polymer ?
#
loop_
_entity_poly.entity_id
_entity_poly.type
_entity_poly.pdbx_seq_one_letter_code
_entity_poly.pdbx_strand_id
1 'polypeptide(L)'
;MAKRKRQKLNKKLIVLPLALASLLAALGFVFHLDSVVRERFEGKRWQLPARVYARPLELYPGLSLTPAQLLAELSMLGYRETSEAEKPGTFRVQGQSVELVSRSFVFGDGAQPSLPLRIRFTDGQVKELVDRSQSSSLGLVRLEP
;
A
#
# COMPACT_ATOMS: atom_id res chain seq x y z
N MET A 1 -48.84 -75.23 2.34
CA MET A 1 -49.07 -73.84 2.11
C MET A 1 -48.49 -73.05 3.28
N ALA A 2 -47.32 -72.39 3.14
CA ALA A 2 -46.63 -71.64 4.21
C ALA A 2 -47.00 -70.16 4.11
N LYS A 3 -47.70 -69.68 5.08
CA LYS A 3 -48.10 -68.27 5.21
C LYS A 3 -46.88 -67.41 5.62
N ARG A 4 -46.23 -66.66 4.69
CA ARG A 4 -45.18 -65.69 4.95
C ARG A 4 -45.72 -64.52 5.80
N LYS A 5 -45.39 -64.51 7.08
CA LYS A 5 -45.65 -63.41 8.00
C LYS A 5 -44.85 -62.16 7.56
N ARG A 6 -45.47 -61.17 6.92
CA ARG A 6 -44.84 -59.90 6.63
C ARG A 6 -44.62 -59.16 7.96
N GLN A 7 -43.37 -59.15 8.44
CA GLN A 7 -42.93 -58.29 9.55
C GLN A 7 -43.18 -56.84 9.16
N LYS A 8 -44.11 -56.16 9.84
CA LYS A 8 -44.24 -54.71 9.76
C LYS A 8 -43.00 -54.09 10.38
N LEU A 9 -42.03 -53.73 9.56
CA LEU A 9 -40.84 -53.02 9.99
C LEU A 9 -41.30 -51.70 10.61
N ASN A 10 -41.05 -51.50 11.91
CA ASN A 10 -41.40 -50.28 12.61
C ASN A 10 -40.65 -49.12 11.96
N LYS A 11 -41.37 -48.27 11.20
CA LYS A 11 -40.79 -47.10 10.50
C LYS A 11 -39.99 -46.19 11.44
N LYS A 12 -40.40 -46.10 12.72
CA LYS A 12 -39.68 -45.34 13.77
C LYS A 12 -38.29 -45.90 14.05
N LEU A 13 -38.06 -47.26 13.89
CA LEU A 13 -36.76 -47.87 14.15
C LEU A 13 -35.72 -47.55 13.06
N ILE A 14 -36.17 -47.18 11.86
CA ILE A 14 -35.30 -46.83 10.73
C ILE A 14 -35.15 -45.29 10.65
N VAL A 15 -36.22 -44.53 10.94
CA VAL A 15 -36.20 -43.07 10.82
C VAL A 15 -35.31 -42.44 11.88
N LEU A 16 -35.32 -42.96 13.12
CA LEU A 16 -34.50 -42.41 14.20
C LEU A 16 -33.00 -42.47 13.95
N PRO A 17 -32.38 -43.61 13.55
CA PRO A 17 -30.96 -43.65 13.26
C PRO A 17 -30.60 -42.84 11.99
N LEU A 18 -31.48 -42.74 11.00
CA LEU A 18 -31.30 -41.93 9.82
C LEU A 18 -31.30 -40.46 10.14
N ALA A 19 -32.22 -39.99 11.01
CA ALA A 19 -32.26 -38.63 11.49
C ALA A 19 -31.00 -38.28 12.32
N LEU A 20 -30.56 -39.22 13.17
CA LEU A 20 -29.33 -39.02 13.96
C LEU A 20 -28.08 -38.96 13.05
N ALA A 21 -28.00 -39.79 12.06
CA ALA A 21 -26.89 -39.81 11.09
C ALA A 21 -26.85 -38.51 10.26
N SER A 22 -28.02 -38.01 9.83
CA SER A 22 -28.09 -36.71 9.10
C SER A 22 -27.71 -35.52 10.00
N LEU A 23 -28.09 -35.54 11.27
CA LEU A 23 -27.71 -34.51 12.24
C LEU A 23 -26.18 -34.49 12.47
N LEU A 24 -25.56 -35.67 12.64
CA LEU A 24 -24.13 -35.80 12.81
C LEU A 24 -23.36 -35.37 11.56
N ALA A 25 -23.87 -35.68 10.38
CA ALA A 25 -23.29 -35.23 9.12
C ALA A 25 -23.37 -33.70 8.97
N ALA A 26 -24.51 -33.11 9.34
CA ALA A 26 -24.66 -31.65 9.32
C ALA A 26 -23.73 -30.95 10.30
N LEU A 27 -23.59 -31.45 11.53
CA LEU A 27 -22.63 -30.94 12.51
C LEU A 27 -21.19 -31.05 12.00
N GLY A 28 -20.79 -32.20 11.46
CA GLY A 28 -19.46 -32.39 10.88
C GLY A 28 -19.18 -31.43 9.73
N PHE A 29 -20.19 -31.17 8.89
CA PHE A 29 -20.08 -30.21 7.80
C PHE A 29 -19.88 -28.77 8.30
N VAL A 30 -20.61 -28.36 9.35
CA VAL A 30 -20.46 -27.04 9.98
C VAL A 30 -19.05 -26.87 10.57
N PHE A 31 -18.55 -27.88 11.29
CA PHE A 31 -17.17 -27.85 11.82
C PHE A 31 -16.12 -27.81 10.71
N HIS A 32 -16.34 -28.53 9.62
CA HIS A 32 -15.44 -28.48 8.46
C HIS A 32 -15.45 -27.09 7.82
N LEU A 33 -16.61 -26.48 7.63
CA LEU A 33 -16.70 -25.10 7.11
C LEU A 33 -16.00 -24.09 8.03
N ASP A 34 -16.21 -24.18 9.35
CA ASP A 34 -15.58 -23.31 10.32
C ASP A 34 -14.03 -23.40 10.24
N SER A 35 -13.50 -24.62 10.14
CA SER A 35 -12.04 -24.81 9.99
C SER A 35 -11.50 -24.23 8.69
N VAL A 36 -12.19 -24.41 7.55
CA VAL A 36 -11.79 -23.88 6.25
C VAL A 36 -11.87 -22.34 6.23
N VAL A 37 -12.87 -21.78 6.87
CA VAL A 37 -13.02 -20.32 6.98
C VAL A 37 -11.92 -19.74 7.86
N ARG A 38 -11.63 -20.33 9.01
CA ARG A 38 -10.55 -19.87 9.90
C ARG A 38 -9.19 -19.93 9.20
N GLU A 39 -8.87 -21.04 8.54
CA GLU A 39 -7.60 -21.19 7.83
C GLU A 39 -7.41 -20.14 6.72
N ARG A 40 -8.48 -19.80 6.01
CA ARG A 40 -8.45 -18.75 4.97
C ARG A 40 -8.40 -17.32 5.55
N PHE A 41 -8.99 -17.09 6.69
CA PHE A 41 -9.01 -15.77 7.32
C PHE A 41 -7.76 -15.49 8.17
N GLU A 42 -7.24 -16.46 8.88
CA GLU A 42 -6.05 -16.28 9.72
C GLU A 42 -4.76 -16.22 8.91
N GLY A 43 -4.65 -16.99 7.80
CA GLY A 43 -3.46 -16.99 6.95
C GLY A 43 -3.23 -15.71 6.15
N LYS A 44 -4.24 -14.87 5.94
CA LYS A 44 -4.13 -13.66 5.08
C LYS A 44 -4.13 -12.32 5.83
N ARG A 45 -4.49 -12.30 7.09
CA ARG A 45 -4.60 -11.05 7.87
C ARG A 45 -3.26 -10.39 8.20
N TRP A 46 -2.18 -11.14 8.17
CA TRP A 46 -0.87 -10.64 8.63
C TRP A 46 0.17 -10.49 7.51
N GLN A 47 -0.19 -10.76 6.25
CA GLN A 47 0.76 -10.68 5.13
C GLN A 47 0.70 -9.37 4.34
N LEU A 48 -0.21 -8.48 4.66
CA LEU A 48 -0.16 -7.12 4.16
C LEU A 48 0.33 -6.24 5.31
N PRO A 49 1.64 -5.96 5.40
CA PRO A 49 2.07 -4.89 6.28
C PRO A 49 1.33 -3.64 5.80
N ALA A 50 0.47 -3.09 6.64
CA ALA A 50 -0.09 -1.77 6.42
C ALA A 50 1.10 -0.81 6.39
N ARG A 51 1.62 -0.53 5.22
CA ARG A 51 2.61 0.54 5.03
C ARG A 51 1.83 1.83 5.15
N VAL A 52 1.84 2.41 6.32
CA VAL A 52 1.39 3.79 6.50
C VAL A 52 2.47 4.66 5.89
N TYR A 53 2.25 5.08 4.65
CA TYR A 53 3.09 6.10 4.05
C TYR A 53 2.63 7.46 4.58
N ALA A 54 3.54 8.25 5.10
CA ALA A 54 3.32 9.67 5.17
C ALA A 54 3.04 10.19 3.73
N ARG A 55 2.29 11.25 3.61
CA ARG A 55 1.94 11.80 2.29
C ARG A 55 3.23 12.24 1.57
N PRO A 56 3.54 11.70 0.38
CA PRO A 56 4.70 12.16 -0.39
C PRO A 56 4.53 13.64 -0.73
N LEU A 57 5.62 14.38 -0.73
CA LEU A 57 5.62 15.77 -1.18
C LEU A 57 5.61 15.79 -2.71
N GLU A 58 4.52 16.26 -3.28
CA GLU A 58 4.37 16.41 -4.73
C GLU A 58 4.80 17.81 -5.16
N LEU A 59 5.78 17.87 -6.05
CA LEU A 59 6.30 19.11 -6.63
C LEU A 59 5.87 19.21 -8.10
N TYR A 60 5.22 20.32 -8.45
CA TYR A 60 4.78 20.59 -9.82
C TYR A 60 4.76 22.10 -10.09
N PRO A 61 4.91 22.55 -11.33
CA PRO A 61 4.81 23.96 -11.68
C PRO A 61 3.43 24.54 -11.32
N GLY A 62 3.40 25.69 -10.65
CA GLY A 62 2.19 26.32 -10.14
C GLY A 62 1.83 25.96 -8.69
N LEU A 63 2.57 25.04 -8.05
CA LEU A 63 2.37 24.73 -6.64
C LEU A 63 2.65 25.97 -5.79
N SER A 64 1.70 26.36 -4.94
CA SER A 64 1.89 27.41 -3.93
C SER A 64 2.80 26.88 -2.82
N LEU A 65 4.08 27.09 -2.98
CA LEU A 65 5.14 26.65 -2.07
C LEU A 65 6.28 27.67 -2.13
N THR A 66 6.64 28.20 -0.97
CA THR A 66 7.80 29.08 -0.86
C THR A 66 9.10 28.30 -0.70
N PRO A 67 10.27 28.89 -1.05
CA PRO A 67 11.56 28.27 -0.75
C PRO A 67 11.72 27.84 0.70
N ALA A 68 11.31 28.70 1.65
CA ALA A 68 11.40 28.44 3.08
C ALA A 68 10.56 27.22 3.50
N GLN A 69 9.35 27.09 2.96
CA GLN A 69 8.49 25.92 3.21
C GLN A 69 9.12 24.65 2.63
N LEU A 70 9.66 24.70 1.40
CA LEU A 70 10.36 23.54 0.84
C LEU A 70 11.55 23.13 1.71
N LEU A 71 12.35 24.08 2.20
CA LEU A 71 13.49 23.77 3.07
C LEU A 71 13.07 23.12 4.38
N ALA A 72 11.95 23.57 4.97
CA ALA A 72 11.37 22.94 6.17
C ALA A 72 10.96 21.49 5.89
N GLU A 73 10.28 21.23 4.78
CA GLU A 73 9.92 19.87 4.36
C GLU A 73 11.15 18.99 4.11
N LEU A 74 12.15 19.49 3.37
CA LEU A 74 13.39 18.79 3.12
C LEU A 74 14.14 18.45 4.42
N SER A 75 14.13 19.35 5.38
CA SER A 75 14.71 19.11 6.72
C SER A 75 13.97 18.00 7.46
N MET A 76 12.62 17.98 7.45
CA MET A 76 11.82 16.92 8.05
C MET A 76 12.06 15.55 7.37
N LEU A 77 12.26 15.55 6.06
CA LEU A 77 12.63 14.37 5.29
C LEU A 77 14.12 13.96 5.49
N GLY A 78 14.86 14.71 6.30
CA GLY A 78 16.27 14.40 6.59
C GLY A 78 17.24 14.65 5.43
N TYR A 79 16.90 15.58 4.52
CA TYR A 79 17.83 16.08 3.53
C TYR A 79 18.87 16.97 4.18
N ARG A 80 20.08 16.98 3.64
CA ARG A 80 21.20 17.77 4.14
C ARG A 80 21.56 18.90 3.17
N GLU A 81 21.73 20.08 3.70
CA GLU A 81 22.27 21.19 2.93
C GLU A 81 23.78 20.98 2.68
N THR A 82 24.19 21.19 1.45
CA THR A 82 25.58 21.02 1.00
C THR A 82 25.96 22.15 0.04
N SER A 83 27.25 22.41 -0.13
CA SER A 83 27.73 23.34 -1.15
C SER A 83 27.42 22.88 -2.58
N GLU A 84 27.35 21.56 -2.78
CA GLU A 84 27.03 20.92 -4.06
C GLU A 84 26.00 19.80 -3.82
N ALA A 85 24.81 19.92 -4.45
CA ALA A 85 23.79 18.89 -4.39
C ALA A 85 24.05 17.83 -5.46
N GLU A 86 24.89 16.82 -5.12
CA GLU A 86 25.28 15.74 -6.03
C GLU A 86 24.85 14.36 -5.54
N LYS A 87 24.68 14.20 -4.23
CA LYS A 87 24.32 12.91 -3.64
C LYS A 87 22.83 12.84 -3.32
N PRO A 88 22.19 11.67 -3.43
CA PRO A 88 20.79 11.51 -2.99
C PRO A 88 20.58 11.97 -1.54
N GLY A 89 19.51 12.75 -1.31
CA GLY A 89 19.20 13.31 0.00
C GLY A 89 20.03 14.56 0.36
N THR A 90 20.62 15.24 -0.63
CA THR A 90 21.29 16.54 -0.44
C THR A 90 20.58 17.63 -1.23
N PHE A 91 20.68 18.85 -0.73
CA PHE A 91 20.20 20.04 -1.43
C PHE A 91 21.13 21.23 -1.24
N ARG A 92 20.98 22.23 -2.10
CA ARG A 92 21.60 23.56 -1.97
C ARG A 92 20.63 24.64 -2.38
N VAL A 93 20.81 25.82 -1.80
CA VAL A 93 20.02 27.00 -2.13
C VAL A 93 20.83 27.96 -2.97
N GLN A 94 20.26 28.42 -4.08
CA GLN A 94 20.88 29.40 -4.96
C GLN A 94 19.88 30.52 -5.28
N GLY A 95 19.87 31.57 -4.46
CA GLY A 95 18.91 32.69 -4.61
C GLY A 95 17.47 32.21 -4.53
N GLN A 96 16.73 32.34 -5.63
CA GLN A 96 15.32 31.87 -5.73
C GLN A 96 15.20 30.46 -6.33
N SER A 97 16.28 29.71 -6.32
CA SER A 97 16.28 28.32 -6.80
C SER A 97 16.79 27.38 -5.72
N VAL A 98 16.20 26.21 -5.63
CA VAL A 98 16.68 25.12 -4.80
C VAL A 98 17.06 23.96 -5.71
N GLU A 99 18.28 23.50 -5.57
CA GLU A 99 18.75 22.29 -6.23
C GLU A 99 18.79 21.15 -5.22
N LEU A 100 18.29 19.99 -5.59
CA LEU A 100 18.31 18.82 -4.74
C LEU A 100 18.51 17.54 -5.56
N VAL A 101 18.96 16.48 -4.91
CA VAL A 101 18.95 15.14 -5.48
C VAL A 101 18.01 14.27 -4.66
N SER A 102 16.89 13.88 -5.29
CA SER A 102 15.90 13.03 -4.62
C SER A 102 16.50 11.65 -4.32
N ARG A 103 15.96 10.97 -3.32
CA ARG A 103 16.29 9.55 -3.10
C ARG A 103 15.43 8.67 -4.00
N SER A 104 15.93 7.49 -4.33
CA SER A 104 15.09 6.48 -4.99
C SER A 104 14.06 5.94 -4.01
N PHE A 105 12.82 5.82 -4.44
CA PHE A 105 11.75 5.30 -3.62
C PHE A 105 10.76 4.44 -4.43
N VAL A 106 10.19 3.42 -3.79
CA VAL A 106 9.17 2.58 -4.42
C VAL A 106 7.81 2.99 -3.86
N PHE A 107 7.05 3.73 -4.67
CA PHE A 107 5.67 4.10 -4.38
C PHE A 107 4.73 2.93 -4.68
N GLY A 108 3.47 3.04 -4.29
CA GLY A 108 2.48 2.00 -4.55
C GLY A 108 2.18 1.77 -6.04
N ASP A 109 2.43 2.77 -6.87
CA ASP A 109 2.22 2.79 -8.34
C ASP A 109 3.50 2.58 -9.15
N GLY A 110 4.66 2.46 -8.49
CA GLY A 110 5.93 2.19 -9.17
C GLY A 110 7.16 2.72 -8.47
N ALA A 111 8.33 2.34 -8.98
CA ALA A 111 9.61 2.82 -8.50
C ALA A 111 9.96 4.17 -9.15
N GLN A 112 10.40 5.13 -8.34
CA GLN A 112 10.96 6.39 -8.82
C GLN A 112 12.45 6.39 -8.54
N PRO A 113 13.31 6.58 -9.56
CA PRO A 113 14.76 6.67 -9.37
C PRO A 113 15.14 7.99 -8.69
N SER A 114 16.38 8.05 -8.20
CA SER A 114 16.97 9.31 -7.74
C SER A 114 17.15 10.27 -8.93
N LEU A 115 16.70 11.50 -8.76
CA LEU A 115 16.73 12.54 -9.79
C LEU A 115 17.42 13.82 -9.26
N PRO A 116 18.39 14.37 -9.99
CA PRO A 116 18.96 15.69 -9.70
C PRO A 116 18.00 16.78 -10.23
N LEU A 117 17.38 17.51 -9.33
CA LEU A 117 16.34 18.47 -9.61
C LEU A 117 16.82 19.89 -9.39
N ARG A 118 16.31 20.84 -10.21
CA ARG A 118 16.35 22.27 -9.95
C ARG A 118 14.93 22.79 -9.91
N ILE A 119 14.58 23.45 -8.82
CA ILE A 119 13.28 24.05 -8.57
C ILE A 119 13.48 25.54 -8.53
N ARG A 120 12.82 26.28 -9.43
CA ARG A 120 12.82 27.74 -9.46
C ARG A 120 11.51 28.27 -8.90
N PHE A 121 11.61 29.29 -8.08
CA PHE A 121 10.47 29.93 -7.45
C PHE A 121 10.28 31.34 -7.97
N THR A 122 9.04 31.76 -8.07
CA THR A 122 8.64 33.14 -8.39
C THR A 122 7.32 33.43 -7.67
N ASP A 123 7.22 34.53 -6.99
CA ASP A 123 6.00 35.00 -6.29
C ASP A 123 5.41 33.96 -5.33
N GLY A 124 6.27 33.22 -4.62
CA GLY A 124 5.84 32.22 -3.64
C GLY A 124 5.28 30.93 -4.24
N GLN A 125 5.55 30.71 -5.52
CA GLN A 125 5.13 29.48 -6.24
C GLN A 125 6.30 28.83 -6.94
N VAL A 126 6.17 27.52 -7.17
CA VAL A 126 7.08 26.78 -8.03
C VAL A 126 6.84 27.20 -9.48
N LYS A 127 7.79 27.92 -10.06
CA LYS A 127 7.70 28.39 -11.46
C LYS A 127 8.11 27.29 -12.43
N GLU A 128 9.18 26.60 -12.11
CA GLU A 128 9.79 25.62 -13.01
C GLU A 128 10.43 24.49 -12.22
N LEU A 129 10.30 23.29 -12.76
CA LEU A 129 10.88 22.08 -12.23
C LEU A 129 11.69 21.40 -13.35
N VAL A 130 13.00 21.26 -13.18
CA VAL A 130 13.91 20.78 -14.21
C VAL A 130 14.74 19.59 -13.71
N ASP A 131 14.80 18.54 -14.49
CA ASP A 131 15.82 17.49 -14.33
C ASP A 131 17.17 18.05 -14.83
N ARG A 132 18.14 18.15 -13.91
CA ARG A 132 19.48 18.68 -14.24
C ARG A 132 20.31 17.73 -15.09
N SER A 133 20.00 16.43 -15.09
CA SER A 133 20.73 15.44 -15.89
C SER A 133 20.39 15.53 -17.37
N GLN A 134 19.13 15.80 -17.68
CA GLN A 134 18.63 15.86 -19.06
C GLN A 134 18.29 17.28 -19.52
N SER A 135 18.36 18.26 -18.62
CA SER A 135 17.91 19.64 -18.85
C SER A 135 16.46 19.70 -19.35
N SER A 136 15.65 18.76 -18.95
CA SER A 136 14.24 18.62 -19.34
C SER A 136 13.31 19.16 -18.26
N SER A 137 12.24 19.85 -18.67
CA SER A 137 11.19 20.30 -17.76
C SER A 137 10.34 19.10 -17.31
N LEU A 138 10.04 19.06 -16.02
CA LEU A 138 9.23 18.02 -15.40
C LEU A 138 7.86 18.58 -14.99
N GLY A 139 6.79 17.83 -15.26
CA GLY A 139 5.44 18.20 -14.87
C GLY A 139 5.10 17.87 -13.42
N LEU A 140 5.68 16.80 -12.89
CA LEU A 140 5.45 16.32 -11.53
C LEU A 140 6.64 15.52 -11.04
N VAL A 141 7.05 15.75 -9.80
CA VAL A 141 8.00 14.90 -9.07
C VAL A 141 7.47 14.68 -7.66
N ARG A 142 7.60 13.45 -7.18
CA ARG A 142 7.27 13.12 -5.79
C ARG A 142 8.56 12.89 -5.01
N LEU A 143 8.66 13.48 -3.85
CA LEU A 143 9.71 13.14 -2.90
C LEU A 143 9.18 12.06 -1.96
N GLU A 144 10.07 11.21 -1.52
CA GLU A 144 9.77 10.16 -0.54
C GLU A 144 9.20 10.75 0.75
N PRO A 145 8.24 10.06 1.39
CA PRO A 145 7.67 10.49 2.66
C PRO A 145 8.61 10.27 3.83
#